data_c22f95e176e98531b6e8487d063647c3
#
_entry.id   c22f95e176e98531b6e8487d063647c3
#
_cell.length_a   1.000
_cell.length_b   1.000
_cell.length_c   1.000
_cell.angle_alpha   90.00
_cell.angle_beta   90.00
_cell.angle_gamma   90.00
#
_symmetry.space_group_name_H-M   'P 1'
#
loop_
_entity.id
_entity.type
_entity.pdbx_description
1 polymer ?
#
loop_
_entity_poly.entity_id
_entity_poly.type
_entity_poly.pdbx_seq_one_letter_code
_entity_poly.pdbx_strand_id
1 'polypeptide(L)'
;MLFRSWTLKKPCYLLYDRTEAQTCSTTRHAREWKIRVGATKDGIIKVIDMDSITDAGAHATHCFTTTTAGEHKSIPLYNKATAVHYGTEGVYMNHTPGGAFRGYGATEALWPLECAVNNLADKMGVDPAELRQKNLIAQGEQSLVYAPDEYLDSGLFQDTVNRVKEMARWDERPHSWDIDERYRGGLGMALALQGSGVANIDVASVEIRLGDDGNYTLYTGSSDMGMGANTVLTQMACEIIGCPMEYMTVVESDTDIVPFDPGSYASSTTYVTGTAAKMAAEELRTKIIAKFAQFFDTDIENIDFDGVVATTKDGSQTMDIHQLAPKLLVGVNA
;
A
#
# COMPACT_ATOMS: atom_id res chain seq x y z
N MET A 1 5.56 24.88 1.63
CA MET A 1 6.72 24.85 0.71
C MET A 1 6.39 25.54 -0.60
N LEU A 2 5.41 25.05 -1.39
CA LEU A 2 5.03 25.61 -2.70
C LEU A 2 4.81 27.12 -2.68
N PHE A 3 4.09 27.65 -1.68
CA PHE A 3 3.86 29.09 -1.55
C PHE A 3 5.17 29.89 -1.38
N ARG A 4 6.12 29.41 -0.60
CA ARG A 4 7.42 30.08 -0.39
C ARG A 4 8.28 30.03 -1.65
N SER A 5 8.38 28.87 -2.29
CA SER A 5 9.10 28.71 -3.56
C SER A 5 8.52 29.60 -4.65
N TRP A 6 7.19 29.63 -4.76
CA TRP A 6 6.48 30.50 -5.73
C TRP A 6 6.74 32.00 -5.45
N THR A 7 6.68 32.42 -4.20
CA THR A 7 6.90 33.82 -3.81
C THR A 7 8.35 34.26 -4.03
N LEU A 8 9.31 33.43 -3.64
CA LEU A 8 10.72 33.72 -3.70
C LEU A 8 11.34 33.48 -5.09
N LYS A 9 10.64 32.73 -5.97
CA LYS A 9 11.17 32.25 -7.25
C LYS A 9 12.49 31.50 -7.10
N LYS A 10 12.62 30.72 -6.02
CA LYS A 10 13.81 29.92 -5.69
C LYS A 10 13.38 28.56 -5.11
N PRO A 11 14.19 27.53 -5.29
CA PRO A 11 14.00 26.27 -4.56
C PRO A 11 13.96 26.51 -3.05
N CYS A 12 13.06 25.82 -2.36
CA CYS A 12 12.91 25.91 -0.91
C CYS A 12 12.94 24.51 -0.30
N TYR A 13 13.73 24.35 0.74
CA TYR A 13 13.83 23.12 1.51
C TYR A 13 13.37 23.35 2.95
N LEU A 14 12.61 22.42 3.51
CA LEU A 14 12.16 22.44 4.89
C LEU A 14 12.16 21.01 5.44
N LEU A 15 12.97 20.79 6.46
CA LEU A 15 13.01 19.56 7.23
C LEU A 15 12.57 19.86 8.67
N TYR A 16 11.54 19.18 9.14
CA TYR A 16 11.16 19.22 10.55
C TYR A 16 12.07 18.34 11.39
N ASP A 17 12.48 18.83 12.56
CA ASP A 17 13.00 17.96 13.60
C ASP A 17 11.87 17.16 14.28
N ARG A 18 12.20 16.31 15.26
CA ARG A 18 11.20 15.50 15.95
C ARG A 18 10.18 16.34 16.70
N THR A 19 10.59 17.42 17.34
CA THR A 19 9.71 18.31 18.10
C THR A 19 8.78 19.07 17.16
N GLU A 20 9.31 19.61 16.08
CA GLU A 20 8.52 20.31 15.06
C GLU A 20 7.52 19.35 14.40
N ALA A 21 7.94 18.11 14.07
CA ALA A 21 7.04 17.12 13.50
C ALA A 21 5.88 16.78 14.44
N GLN A 22 6.10 16.73 15.75
CA GLN A 22 5.05 16.45 16.74
C GLN A 22 4.13 17.65 17.01
N THR A 23 4.62 18.87 16.84
CA THR A 23 3.86 20.10 17.17
C THR A 23 3.25 20.80 15.95
N CYS A 24 3.78 20.60 14.76
CA CYS A 24 3.40 21.32 13.54
C CYS A 24 2.78 20.43 12.44
N SER A 25 2.83 19.10 12.59
CA SER A 25 2.21 18.19 11.63
C SER A 25 1.05 17.39 12.23
N THR A 26 0.30 16.72 11.39
CA THR A 26 -0.82 15.90 11.83
C THR A 26 -0.35 14.59 12.47
N THR A 27 -1.11 14.11 13.46
CA THR A 27 -0.88 12.85 14.15
C THR A 27 -2.02 11.87 13.91
N ARG A 28 -1.95 10.68 14.52
CA ARG A 28 -3.09 9.77 14.58
C ARG A 28 -4.13 10.35 15.54
N HIS A 29 -5.42 10.20 15.22
CA HIS A 29 -6.49 10.65 16.10
C HIS A 29 -6.50 9.86 17.40
N ALA A 30 -6.58 10.55 18.53
CA ALA A 30 -6.94 9.91 19.79
C ALA A 30 -8.44 9.61 19.78
N ARG A 31 -8.84 8.43 20.27
CA ARG A 31 -10.22 7.97 20.30
C ARG A 31 -10.56 7.28 21.60
N GLU A 32 -11.75 7.55 22.10
CA GLU A 32 -12.37 6.76 23.13
C GLU A 32 -13.44 5.87 22.50
N TRP A 33 -13.44 4.58 22.86
CA TRP A 33 -14.31 3.58 22.27
C TRP A 33 -15.22 2.91 23.29
N LYS A 34 -16.47 2.74 22.90
CA LYS A 34 -17.43 1.86 23.56
C LYS A 34 -17.82 0.77 22.58
N ILE A 35 -17.42 -0.47 22.90
CA ILE A 35 -17.62 -1.61 21.99
C ILE A 35 -18.40 -2.70 22.68
N ARG A 36 -19.37 -3.27 21.95
CA ARG A 36 -20.11 -4.46 22.32
C ARG A 36 -20.03 -5.47 21.18
N VAL A 37 -19.58 -6.67 21.48
CA VAL A 37 -19.59 -7.79 20.55
C VAL A 37 -20.43 -8.91 21.15
N GLY A 38 -21.39 -9.40 20.39
CA GLY A 38 -22.30 -10.47 20.79
C GLY A 38 -22.17 -11.68 19.90
N ALA A 39 -22.07 -12.87 20.49
CA ALA A 39 -22.04 -14.13 19.77
C ALA A 39 -23.07 -15.13 20.30
N THR A 40 -23.42 -16.09 19.46
CA THR A 40 -24.18 -17.28 19.86
C THR A 40 -23.32 -18.20 20.74
N LYS A 41 -23.93 -19.16 21.42
CA LYS A 41 -23.20 -20.11 22.30
C LYS A 41 -22.16 -20.95 21.55
N ASP A 42 -22.36 -21.17 20.27
CA ASP A 42 -21.43 -21.89 19.39
C ASP A 42 -20.33 -21.01 18.78
N GLY A 43 -20.26 -19.73 19.19
CA GLY A 43 -19.19 -18.81 18.82
C GLY A 43 -19.38 -18.06 17.50
N ILE A 44 -20.61 -17.95 16.99
CA ILE A 44 -20.88 -17.12 15.80
C ILE A 44 -21.19 -15.71 16.25
N ILE A 45 -20.34 -14.74 15.87
CA ILE A 45 -20.55 -13.31 16.14
C ILE A 45 -21.75 -12.80 15.35
N LYS A 46 -22.75 -12.28 16.05
CA LYS A 46 -23.99 -11.78 15.47
C LYS A 46 -24.18 -10.28 15.61
N VAL A 47 -23.52 -9.67 16.57
CA VAL A 47 -23.62 -8.24 16.85
C VAL A 47 -22.23 -7.64 16.96
N ILE A 48 -22.02 -6.56 16.23
CA ILE A 48 -20.84 -5.68 16.38
C ILE A 48 -21.39 -4.26 16.52
N ASP A 49 -21.15 -3.65 17.68
CA ASP A 49 -21.62 -2.32 18.03
C ASP A 49 -20.43 -1.52 18.54
N MET A 50 -20.06 -0.49 17.79
CA MET A 50 -18.84 0.31 18.00
C MET A 50 -19.20 1.80 17.97
N ASP A 51 -19.11 2.45 19.11
CA ASP A 51 -19.24 3.90 19.24
C ASP A 51 -17.90 4.53 19.62
N SER A 52 -17.57 5.67 19.01
CA SER A 52 -16.35 6.40 19.36
C SER A 52 -16.56 7.90 19.47
N ILE A 53 -15.82 8.51 20.39
CA ILE A 53 -15.53 9.94 20.39
C ILE A 53 -14.10 10.12 19.91
N THR A 54 -13.93 10.93 18.87
CA THR A 54 -12.66 11.14 18.18
C THR A 54 -12.19 12.57 18.35
N ASP A 55 -10.96 12.74 18.80
CA ASP A 55 -10.32 14.04 18.86
C ASP A 55 -9.95 14.51 17.46
N ALA A 56 -10.62 15.57 17.02
CA ALA A 56 -10.40 16.19 15.71
C ALA A 56 -9.31 17.27 15.72
N GLY A 57 -8.78 17.63 16.90
CA GLY A 57 -7.89 18.78 17.05
C GLY A 57 -8.57 20.09 16.65
N ALA A 58 -7.77 21.13 16.37
CA ALA A 58 -8.30 22.47 16.10
C ALA A 58 -9.01 22.60 14.74
N HIS A 59 -8.73 21.77 13.78
CA HIS A 59 -9.16 21.95 12.38
C HIS A 59 -9.88 20.74 11.74
N ALA A 60 -10.04 19.64 12.45
CA ALA A 60 -10.72 18.42 12.01
C ALA A 60 -10.32 17.88 10.61
N THR A 61 -9.14 18.17 10.13
CA THR A 61 -8.66 17.97 8.75
C THR A 61 -9.12 16.67 8.08
N HIS A 62 -8.74 15.52 8.62
CA HIS A 62 -9.07 14.18 8.12
C HIS A 62 -9.97 13.39 9.08
N CYS A 63 -10.55 14.02 10.09
CA CYS A 63 -11.27 13.32 11.15
C CYS A 63 -12.41 12.45 10.59
N PHE A 64 -13.29 13.04 9.78
CA PHE A 64 -14.44 12.33 9.23
C PHE A 64 -14.02 11.14 8.36
N THR A 65 -13.15 11.36 7.39
CA THR A 65 -12.74 10.31 6.44
C THR A 65 -11.91 9.22 7.10
N THR A 66 -11.06 9.55 8.08
CA THR A 66 -10.29 8.56 8.85
C THR A 66 -11.20 7.70 9.72
N THR A 67 -12.22 8.30 10.34
CA THR A 67 -13.18 7.55 11.15
C THR A 67 -14.01 6.59 10.33
N THR A 68 -14.54 7.02 9.20
CA THR A 68 -15.28 6.18 8.24
C THR A 68 -14.42 5.06 7.67
N ALA A 69 -13.17 5.36 7.30
CA ALA A 69 -12.23 4.35 6.81
C ALA A 69 -11.93 3.25 7.86
N GLY A 70 -12.06 3.57 9.15
CA GLY A 70 -11.96 2.58 10.23
C GLY A 70 -13.04 1.51 10.18
N GLU A 71 -14.29 1.89 9.87
CA GLU A 71 -15.41 0.97 9.67
C GLU A 71 -15.09 -0.03 8.54
N HIS A 72 -14.79 0.48 7.35
CA HIS A 72 -14.52 -0.32 6.16
C HIS A 72 -13.31 -1.26 6.31
N LYS A 73 -12.43 -0.99 7.25
CA LYS A 73 -11.20 -1.78 7.48
C LYS A 73 -11.26 -2.66 8.72
N SER A 74 -12.34 -2.65 9.48
CA SER A 74 -12.48 -3.45 10.69
C SER A 74 -13.66 -4.43 10.63
N ILE A 75 -14.85 -3.92 10.37
CA ILE A 75 -16.10 -4.71 10.38
C ILE A 75 -16.06 -5.91 9.40
N PRO A 76 -15.54 -5.77 8.16
CA PRO A 76 -15.55 -6.87 7.18
C PRO A 76 -14.83 -8.13 7.64
N LEU A 77 -13.90 -8.05 8.56
CA LEU A 77 -13.22 -9.23 9.08
C LEU A 77 -14.18 -10.26 9.66
N TYR A 78 -15.23 -9.79 10.37
CA TYR A 78 -16.21 -10.64 11.06
C TYR A 78 -17.55 -10.66 10.35
N ASN A 79 -17.56 -11.24 9.15
CA ASN A 79 -18.65 -11.15 8.18
C ASN A 79 -19.89 -12.00 8.51
N LYS A 80 -19.95 -12.66 9.69
CA LYS A 80 -21.13 -13.46 10.14
C LYS A 80 -22.08 -12.64 10.98
N ALA A 81 -21.75 -11.36 11.26
CA ALA A 81 -22.63 -10.47 11.99
C ALA A 81 -23.91 -10.17 11.20
N THR A 82 -25.03 -10.09 11.91
CA THR A 82 -26.36 -9.77 11.34
C THR A 82 -26.89 -8.43 11.84
N ALA A 83 -26.25 -7.84 12.83
CA ALA A 83 -26.52 -6.50 13.33
C ALA A 83 -25.17 -5.79 13.55
N VAL A 84 -24.98 -4.71 12.82
CA VAL A 84 -23.78 -3.89 12.88
C VAL A 84 -24.19 -2.44 13.14
N HIS A 85 -23.53 -1.82 14.11
CA HIS A 85 -23.57 -0.38 14.34
C HIS A 85 -22.15 0.15 14.43
N TYR A 86 -21.88 1.24 13.74
CA TYR A 86 -20.62 1.97 13.83
C TYR A 86 -20.90 3.47 13.90
N GLY A 87 -20.74 4.02 15.10
CA GLY A 87 -20.95 5.44 15.38
C GLY A 87 -19.63 6.16 15.66
N THR A 88 -19.53 7.40 15.21
CA THR A 88 -18.40 8.23 15.57
C THR A 88 -18.80 9.69 15.70
N GLU A 89 -18.29 10.33 16.74
CA GLU A 89 -18.43 11.75 16.97
C GLU A 89 -17.04 12.40 16.97
N GLY A 90 -16.83 13.38 16.09
CA GLY A 90 -15.60 14.18 16.05
C GLY A 90 -15.76 15.44 16.90
N VAL A 91 -14.87 15.65 17.87
CA VAL A 91 -14.89 16.82 18.73
C VAL A 91 -13.67 17.70 18.48
N TYR A 92 -13.91 19.03 18.40
CA TYR A 92 -12.82 19.99 18.29
C TYR A 92 -12.08 20.13 19.61
N MET A 93 -10.76 20.17 19.53
CA MET A 93 -9.86 20.31 20.68
C MET A 93 -8.78 21.36 20.43
N ASN A 94 -8.23 21.92 21.50
CA ASN A 94 -7.21 22.99 21.44
C ASN A 94 -5.78 22.46 21.26
N HIS A 95 -5.55 21.58 20.29
CA HIS A 95 -4.22 21.08 19.96
C HIS A 95 -4.09 20.65 18.50
N THR A 96 -2.95 20.11 18.15
CA THR A 96 -2.62 19.66 16.80
C THR A 96 -3.68 18.69 16.28
N PRO A 97 -4.22 18.92 15.07
CA PRO A 97 -5.25 18.04 14.52
C PRO A 97 -4.70 16.65 14.20
N GLY A 98 -5.53 15.65 14.39
CA GLY A 98 -5.32 14.35 13.78
C GLY A 98 -5.43 14.44 12.25
N GLY A 99 -4.77 13.54 11.53
CA GLY A 99 -4.77 13.55 10.07
C GLY A 99 -4.52 12.21 9.43
N ALA A 100 -4.13 12.24 8.18
CA ALA A 100 -3.72 11.06 7.47
C ALA A 100 -2.43 10.47 8.09
N PHE A 101 -2.55 9.30 8.66
CA PHE A 101 -1.44 8.56 9.23
C PHE A 101 -1.50 7.10 8.79
N ARG A 102 -0.36 6.44 8.62
CA ARG A 102 -0.26 5.07 8.10
C ARG A 102 -1.27 4.14 8.75
N GLY A 103 -2.09 3.45 7.92
CA GLY A 103 -3.24 2.65 8.35
C GLY A 103 -4.58 3.37 8.23
N TYR A 104 -4.61 4.70 8.21
CA TYR A 104 -5.75 5.59 7.95
C TYR A 104 -7.09 5.07 8.48
N GLY A 105 -7.25 5.09 9.81
CA GLY A 105 -8.44 4.60 10.52
C GLY A 105 -8.42 3.11 10.87
N ALA A 106 -7.74 2.27 10.10
CA ALA A 106 -7.69 0.84 10.37
C ALA A 106 -7.14 0.53 11.77
N THR A 107 -5.99 1.08 12.11
CA THR A 107 -5.33 0.84 13.40
C THR A 107 -6.16 1.31 14.58
N GLU A 108 -6.88 2.44 14.42
CA GLU A 108 -7.72 2.99 15.48
C GLU A 108 -8.98 2.18 15.73
N ALA A 109 -9.52 1.49 14.72
CA ALA A 109 -10.73 0.69 14.83
C ALA A 109 -10.44 -0.79 15.08
N LEU A 110 -9.41 -1.35 14.45
CA LEU A 110 -9.04 -2.76 14.61
C LEU A 110 -8.58 -3.09 16.01
N TRP A 111 -7.70 -2.26 16.59
CA TRP A 111 -7.17 -2.53 17.93
C TRP A 111 -8.28 -2.74 18.98
N PRO A 112 -9.24 -1.83 19.14
CA PRO A 112 -10.28 -2.02 20.14
C PRO A 112 -11.29 -3.12 19.78
N LEU A 113 -11.57 -3.36 18.50
CA LEU A 113 -12.41 -4.48 18.07
C LEU A 113 -11.73 -5.83 18.41
N GLU A 114 -10.45 -5.97 18.12
CA GLU A 114 -9.68 -7.16 18.40
C GLU A 114 -9.54 -7.42 19.91
N CYS A 115 -9.42 -6.37 20.72
CA CYS A 115 -9.49 -6.49 22.19
C CYS A 115 -10.87 -6.98 22.63
N ALA A 116 -11.97 -6.49 22.05
CA ALA A 116 -13.31 -6.93 22.37
C ALA A 116 -13.55 -8.39 21.98
N VAL A 117 -13.00 -8.83 20.83
CA VAL A 117 -13.06 -10.23 20.38
C VAL A 117 -12.26 -11.15 21.31
N ASN A 118 -11.07 -10.74 21.78
CA ASN A 118 -10.31 -11.49 22.78
C ASN A 118 -11.10 -11.62 24.10
N ASN A 119 -11.67 -10.52 24.60
CA ASN A 119 -12.49 -10.54 25.79
C ASN A 119 -13.74 -11.42 25.64
N LEU A 120 -14.30 -11.50 24.44
CA LEU A 120 -15.42 -12.40 24.16
C LEU A 120 -14.97 -13.86 24.20
N ALA A 121 -13.82 -14.19 23.58
CA ALA A 121 -13.24 -15.54 23.63
C ALA A 121 -12.99 -16.01 25.07
N ASP A 122 -12.37 -15.15 25.87
CA ASP A 122 -12.12 -15.42 27.30
C ASP A 122 -13.41 -15.69 28.07
N LYS A 123 -14.44 -14.86 27.89
CA LYS A 123 -15.76 -15.03 28.53
C LYS A 123 -16.48 -16.31 28.10
N MET A 124 -16.26 -16.76 26.88
CA MET A 124 -16.83 -17.98 26.35
C MET A 124 -16.00 -19.22 26.69
N GLY A 125 -14.77 -19.06 27.17
CA GLY A 125 -13.82 -20.17 27.44
C GLY A 125 -13.39 -20.86 26.13
N VAL A 126 -13.28 -20.13 25.00
CA VAL A 126 -12.87 -20.65 23.70
C VAL A 126 -11.54 -20.04 23.28
N ASP A 127 -10.81 -20.76 22.45
CA ASP A 127 -9.57 -20.25 21.87
C ASP A 127 -9.84 -19.02 20.99
N PRO A 128 -9.10 -17.92 21.17
CA PRO A 128 -9.33 -16.68 20.41
C PRO A 128 -9.02 -16.83 18.91
N ALA A 129 -8.16 -17.76 18.51
CA ALA A 129 -7.92 -18.05 17.09
C ALA A 129 -9.10 -18.83 16.48
N GLU A 130 -9.62 -19.83 17.20
CA GLU A 130 -10.82 -20.57 16.75
C GLU A 130 -12.05 -19.66 16.63
N LEU A 131 -12.26 -18.76 17.60
CA LEU A 131 -13.34 -17.79 17.53
C LEU A 131 -13.25 -16.93 16.27
N ARG A 132 -12.03 -16.47 15.93
CA ARG A 132 -11.79 -15.70 14.70
C ARG A 132 -12.06 -16.52 13.45
N GLN A 133 -11.48 -17.72 13.37
CA GLN A 133 -11.64 -18.59 12.19
C GLN A 133 -13.11 -18.91 11.87
N LYS A 134 -13.94 -19.08 12.88
CA LYS A 134 -15.40 -19.28 12.70
C LYS A 134 -16.12 -18.09 12.08
N ASN A 135 -15.58 -16.89 12.23
CA ASN A 135 -16.26 -15.63 11.90
C ASN A 135 -15.63 -14.85 10.74
N LEU A 136 -14.45 -15.26 10.27
CA LEU A 136 -13.78 -14.59 9.17
C LEU A 136 -14.61 -14.60 7.90
N ILE A 137 -14.51 -13.49 7.15
CA ILE A 137 -15.00 -13.43 5.77
C ILE A 137 -14.21 -14.43 4.91
N ALA A 138 -14.91 -15.13 4.03
CA ALA A 138 -14.31 -16.06 3.08
C ALA A 138 -14.25 -15.45 1.67
N GLN A 139 -13.37 -16.00 0.85
CA GLN A 139 -13.31 -15.64 -0.57
C GLN A 139 -14.67 -15.88 -1.26
N GLY A 140 -15.12 -14.94 -2.05
CA GLY A 140 -16.42 -14.94 -2.71
C GLY A 140 -17.57 -14.49 -1.83
N GLU A 141 -17.37 -14.19 -0.55
CA GLU A 141 -18.41 -13.59 0.28
C GLU A 141 -18.51 -12.07 0.04
N GLN A 142 -19.71 -11.56 0.05
CA GLN A 142 -19.98 -10.13 0.05
C GLN A 142 -19.65 -9.54 1.41
N SER A 143 -18.97 -8.40 1.42
CA SER A 143 -18.68 -7.68 2.65
C SER A 143 -19.94 -6.99 3.21
N LEU A 144 -20.04 -6.96 4.55
CA LEU A 144 -21.17 -6.31 5.25
C LEU A 144 -21.25 -4.79 5.08
N VAL A 145 -20.13 -4.13 4.77
CA VAL A 145 -20.00 -2.68 4.74
C VAL A 145 -19.56 -2.10 3.39
N TYR A 146 -19.30 -2.92 2.42
CA TYR A 146 -18.99 -2.49 1.06
C TYR A 146 -20.25 -2.38 0.21
N ALA A 147 -20.11 -1.84 -0.99
CA ALA A 147 -21.23 -1.73 -1.91
C ALA A 147 -21.87 -3.12 -2.21
N PRO A 148 -23.15 -3.18 -2.57
CA PRO A 148 -23.88 -4.45 -2.74
C PRO A 148 -23.25 -5.45 -3.73
N ASP A 149 -22.39 -4.98 -4.62
CA ASP A 149 -21.74 -5.81 -5.63
C ASP A 149 -20.24 -6.04 -5.34
N GLU A 150 -19.77 -5.66 -4.15
CA GLU A 150 -18.36 -5.84 -3.75
C GLU A 150 -18.20 -7.12 -2.94
N TYR A 151 -17.44 -8.04 -3.50
CA TYR A 151 -17.11 -9.34 -2.94
C TYR A 151 -15.62 -9.40 -2.61
N LEU A 152 -15.24 -10.25 -1.66
CA LEU A 152 -13.85 -10.56 -1.40
C LEU A 152 -13.32 -11.46 -2.52
N ASP A 153 -12.68 -10.90 -3.53
CA ASP A 153 -12.15 -11.64 -4.68
C ASP A 153 -10.95 -12.51 -4.32
N SER A 154 -10.10 -12.03 -3.42
CA SER A 154 -8.93 -12.73 -2.92
C SER A 154 -8.80 -12.53 -1.41
N GLY A 155 -8.54 -13.59 -0.69
CA GLY A 155 -8.34 -13.49 0.75
C GLY A 155 -8.03 -14.86 1.34
N LEU A 156 -6.80 -15.03 1.77
CA LEU A 156 -6.31 -16.23 2.43
C LEU A 156 -6.31 -16.07 3.95
N PHE A 157 -7.39 -15.49 4.51
CA PHE A 157 -7.45 -15.21 5.95
C PHE A 157 -7.33 -16.48 6.80
N GLN A 158 -8.00 -17.56 6.42
CA GLN A 158 -7.90 -18.83 7.12
C GLN A 158 -6.49 -19.40 7.06
N ASP A 159 -5.86 -19.38 5.88
CA ASP A 159 -4.50 -19.87 5.68
C ASP A 159 -3.49 -18.99 6.42
N THR A 160 -3.70 -17.67 6.44
CA THR A 160 -2.88 -16.73 7.20
C THR A 160 -2.94 -17.06 8.70
N VAL A 161 -4.13 -17.28 9.28
CA VAL A 161 -4.29 -17.65 10.69
C VAL A 161 -3.62 -18.99 10.95
N ASN A 162 -3.82 -20.00 10.10
CA ASN A 162 -3.20 -21.32 10.24
C ASN A 162 -1.67 -21.19 10.23
N ARG A 163 -1.12 -20.44 9.28
CA ARG A 163 0.34 -20.25 9.17
C ARG A 163 0.93 -19.53 10.38
N VAL A 164 0.27 -18.49 10.88
CA VAL A 164 0.71 -17.77 12.08
C VAL A 164 0.64 -18.66 13.32
N LYS A 165 -0.42 -19.47 13.46
CA LYS A 165 -0.54 -20.47 14.56
C LYS A 165 0.63 -21.44 14.53
N GLU A 166 0.95 -22.01 13.37
CA GLU A 166 2.10 -22.91 13.19
C GLU A 166 3.42 -22.23 13.59
N MET A 167 3.70 -21.03 13.02
CA MET A 167 4.93 -20.30 13.30
C MET A 167 5.07 -19.91 14.78
N ALA A 168 3.96 -19.55 15.43
CA ALA A 168 3.92 -19.21 16.86
C ALA A 168 3.93 -20.44 17.76
N ARG A 169 3.76 -21.65 17.21
CA ARG A 169 3.53 -22.88 17.97
C ARG A 169 2.35 -22.70 18.93
N TRP A 170 1.25 -22.14 18.41
CA TRP A 170 0.11 -21.67 19.18
C TRP A 170 -0.52 -22.76 20.04
N ASP A 171 -0.73 -23.94 19.46
CA ASP A 171 -1.39 -25.06 20.11
C ASP A 171 -0.43 -25.91 20.98
N GLU A 172 0.88 -25.66 20.93
CA GLU A 172 1.90 -26.47 21.58
C GLU A 172 2.37 -25.93 22.95
N ARG A 173 2.03 -24.69 23.28
CA ARG A 173 2.51 -24.04 24.51
C ARG A 173 1.42 -23.17 25.14
N PRO A 174 1.54 -22.90 26.46
CA PRO A 174 0.59 -22.03 27.15
C PRO A 174 0.61 -20.61 26.54
N HIS A 175 -0.53 -19.94 26.54
CA HIS A 175 -0.63 -18.55 26.04
C HIS A 175 -0.10 -17.54 27.06
N SER A 176 0.22 -17.94 28.28
CA SER A 176 0.88 -17.10 29.28
C SER A 176 1.77 -17.97 30.16
N TRP A 177 2.98 -17.49 30.45
CA TRP A 177 3.94 -18.21 31.31
C TRP A 177 4.84 -17.23 32.06
N ASP A 178 5.32 -17.65 33.22
CA ASP A 178 6.33 -16.93 33.98
C ASP A 178 7.71 -17.24 33.40
N ILE A 179 8.52 -16.21 33.12
CA ILE A 179 9.92 -16.35 32.72
C ILE A 179 10.80 -16.32 33.95
N ASP A 180 10.60 -15.34 34.83
CA ASP A 180 11.25 -15.18 36.14
C ASP A 180 10.38 -14.28 37.04
N GLU A 181 10.92 -13.79 38.14
CA GLU A 181 10.20 -12.93 39.10
C GLU A 181 9.77 -11.58 38.52
N ARG A 182 10.40 -11.12 37.41
CA ARG A 182 10.19 -9.82 36.79
C ARG A 182 9.46 -9.91 35.43
N TYR A 183 9.61 -11.03 34.74
CA TYR A 183 9.15 -11.17 33.37
C TYR A 183 8.13 -12.28 33.20
N ARG A 184 7.11 -11.96 32.42
CA ARG A 184 6.13 -12.91 31.92
C ARG A 184 6.13 -12.93 30.42
N GLY A 185 5.99 -14.11 29.84
CA GLY A 185 5.77 -14.30 28.43
C GLY A 185 4.28 -14.47 28.12
N GLY A 186 3.89 -14.10 26.92
CA GLY A 186 2.51 -14.30 26.48
C GLY A 186 2.41 -14.40 24.95
N LEU A 187 1.42 -15.13 24.49
CA LEU A 187 0.97 -15.17 23.12
C LEU A 187 -0.34 -14.43 23.00
N GLY A 188 -0.45 -13.60 21.99
CA GLY A 188 -1.68 -12.91 21.62
C GLY A 188 -1.88 -12.96 20.12
N MET A 189 -3.13 -12.94 19.68
CA MET A 189 -3.49 -12.89 18.27
C MET A 189 -4.42 -11.72 18.02
N ALA A 190 -4.18 -11.02 16.92
CA ALA A 190 -5.06 -10.00 16.38
C ALA A 190 -5.02 -10.09 14.85
N LEU A 191 -6.09 -9.69 14.22
CA LEU A 191 -6.19 -9.59 12.76
C LEU A 191 -6.12 -8.14 12.32
N ALA A 192 -5.68 -7.95 11.09
CA ALA A 192 -5.69 -6.64 10.46
C ALA A 192 -6.15 -6.76 9.00
N LEU A 193 -6.95 -5.79 8.58
CA LEU A 193 -7.36 -5.60 7.20
C LEU A 193 -6.97 -4.20 6.78
N GLN A 194 -6.31 -4.08 5.63
CA GLN A 194 -5.96 -2.80 5.03
C GLN A 194 -6.49 -2.76 3.60
N GLY A 195 -7.39 -1.84 3.33
CA GLY A 195 -7.78 -1.48 1.97
C GLY A 195 -6.68 -0.65 1.31
N SER A 196 -6.39 -0.91 0.05
CA SER A 196 -5.42 -0.16 -0.75
C SER A 196 -6.12 0.47 -1.94
N GLY A 197 -5.79 1.74 -2.20
CA GLY A 197 -6.38 2.51 -3.29
C GLY A 197 -7.70 3.20 -2.93
N VAL A 198 -8.01 4.21 -3.72
CA VAL A 198 -9.32 4.88 -3.74
C VAL A 198 -9.84 4.81 -5.17
N ALA A 199 -10.82 3.94 -5.38
CA ALA A 199 -11.38 3.69 -6.70
C ALA A 199 -11.83 4.99 -7.39
N ASN A 200 -11.48 5.14 -8.68
CA ASN A 200 -11.79 6.30 -9.51
C ASN A 200 -11.18 7.64 -9.06
N ILE A 201 -10.25 7.63 -8.09
CA ILE A 201 -9.57 8.84 -7.61
C ILE A 201 -8.06 8.72 -7.77
N ASP A 202 -7.48 7.57 -7.42
CA ASP A 202 -6.04 7.37 -7.49
C ASP A 202 -5.57 7.37 -8.94
N VAL A 203 -4.58 8.20 -9.21
CA VAL A 203 -3.92 8.31 -10.51
C VAL A 203 -2.41 8.34 -10.30
N ALA A 204 -1.67 7.90 -11.31
CA ALA A 204 -0.22 8.03 -11.33
C ALA A 204 0.28 8.21 -12.76
N SER A 205 1.43 8.84 -12.89
CA SER A 205 2.14 8.97 -14.16
C SER A 205 3.60 8.61 -13.96
N VAL A 206 4.14 7.84 -14.88
CA VAL A 206 5.57 7.46 -14.93
C VAL A 206 6.07 7.68 -16.35
N GLU A 207 7.26 8.20 -16.47
CA GLU A 207 7.99 8.30 -17.73
C GLU A 207 9.28 7.50 -17.61
N ILE A 208 9.62 6.73 -18.64
CA ILE A 208 10.91 6.04 -18.73
C ILE A 208 11.62 6.48 -20.00
N ARG A 209 12.86 6.91 -19.85
CA ARG A 209 13.70 7.35 -20.98
C ARG A 209 14.92 6.43 -21.11
N LEU A 210 15.28 6.14 -22.36
CA LEU A 210 16.58 5.58 -22.70
C LEU A 210 17.55 6.75 -22.92
N GLY A 211 18.65 6.75 -22.18
CA GLY A 211 19.73 7.71 -22.34
C GLY A 211 20.62 7.38 -23.55
N ASP A 212 21.43 8.34 -23.96
CA ASP A 212 22.41 8.17 -25.06
C ASP A 212 23.56 7.21 -24.69
N ASP A 213 23.73 6.97 -23.41
CA ASP A 213 24.68 6.01 -22.85
C ASP A 213 24.12 4.57 -22.79
N GLY A 214 22.86 4.35 -23.16
CA GLY A 214 22.20 3.03 -23.10
C GLY A 214 21.59 2.69 -21.75
N ASN A 215 21.65 3.60 -20.76
CA ASN A 215 21.00 3.43 -19.48
C ASN A 215 19.58 4.00 -19.50
N TYR A 216 18.76 3.55 -18.55
CA TYR A 216 17.38 3.97 -18.42
C TYR A 216 17.21 4.95 -17.26
N THR A 217 16.30 5.91 -17.41
CA THR A 217 15.90 6.79 -16.32
C THR A 217 14.39 6.74 -16.16
N LEU A 218 13.94 6.36 -14.97
CA LEU A 218 12.54 6.35 -14.58
C LEU A 218 12.22 7.64 -13.82
N TYR A 219 11.26 8.41 -14.32
CA TYR A 219 10.77 9.66 -13.71
C TYR A 219 9.41 9.40 -13.06
N THR A 220 9.30 9.72 -11.79
CA THR A 220 8.05 9.57 -11.02
C THR A 220 7.84 10.73 -10.06
N GLY A 221 6.60 11.20 -9.96
CA GLY A 221 6.21 12.18 -8.95
C GLY A 221 5.92 11.55 -7.58
N SER A 222 5.84 10.22 -7.48
CA SER A 222 5.66 9.55 -6.20
C SER A 222 6.90 9.70 -5.31
N SER A 223 6.68 9.77 -4.00
CA SER A 223 7.76 9.92 -3.02
C SER A 223 7.97 8.65 -2.22
N ASP A 224 9.21 8.25 -2.04
CA ASP A 224 9.54 7.18 -1.10
C ASP A 224 9.52 7.71 0.34
N MET A 225 8.55 7.22 1.13
CA MET A 225 8.39 7.56 2.54
C MET A 225 8.95 6.46 3.47
N GLY A 226 9.85 5.63 2.95
CA GLY A 226 10.43 4.48 3.65
C GLY A 226 9.79 3.14 3.33
N MET A 227 8.87 3.07 2.34
CA MET A 227 8.27 1.82 1.87
C MET A 227 9.06 1.16 0.72
N GLY A 228 10.14 1.79 0.23
CA GLY A 228 10.96 1.26 -0.85
C GLY A 228 10.35 1.45 -2.24
N ALA A 229 9.56 2.51 -2.45
CA ALA A 229 8.89 2.77 -3.73
C ALA A 229 9.87 2.80 -4.89
N ASN A 230 10.97 3.52 -4.78
CA ASN A 230 11.97 3.63 -5.84
C ASN A 230 12.52 2.27 -6.25
N THR A 231 12.86 1.42 -5.27
CA THR A 231 13.34 0.06 -5.53
C THR A 231 12.27 -0.79 -6.22
N VAL A 232 11.03 -0.76 -5.73
CA VAL A 232 9.94 -1.58 -6.27
C VAL A 232 9.56 -1.14 -7.69
N LEU A 233 9.48 0.17 -7.96
CA LEU A 233 9.19 0.68 -9.30
C LEU A 233 10.30 0.32 -10.29
N THR A 234 11.57 0.40 -9.85
CA THR A 234 12.71 -0.06 -10.65
C THR A 234 12.61 -1.56 -10.96
N GLN A 235 12.30 -2.40 -9.97
CA GLN A 235 12.13 -3.84 -10.19
C GLN A 235 11.03 -4.12 -11.22
N MET A 236 9.87 -3.48 -11.09
CA MET A 236 8.75 -3.65 -12.03
C MET A 236 9.11 -3.24 -13.45
N ALA A 237 9.78 -2.10 -13.62
CA ALA A 237 10.17 -1.61 -14.93
C ALA A 237 11.27 -2.49 -15.55
N CYS A 238 12.28 -2.88 -14.78
CA CYS A 238 13.37 -3.74 -15.24
C CYS A 238 12.88 -5.15 -15.61
N GLU A 239 11.93 -5.72 -14.86
CA GLU A 239 11.30 -7.01 -15.18
C GLU A 239 10.62 -6.98 -16.56
N ILE A 240 9.97 -5.88 -16.90
CA ILE A 240 9.29 -5.71 -18.20
C ILE A 240 10.30 -5.45 -19.33
N ILE A 241 11.29 -4.57 -19.10
CA ILE A 241 12.30 -4.26 -20.11
C ILE A 241 13.22 -5.46 -20.33
N GLY A 242 13.51 -6.20 -19.26
CA GLY A 242 14.48 -7.32 -19.23
C GLY A 242 15.87 -6.90 -18.76
N CYS A 243 16.09 -5.62 -18.42
CA CYS A 243 17.41 -5.12 -18.08
C CYS A 243 17.77 -5.32 -16.60
N PRO A 244 19.07 -5.38 -16.25
CA PRO A 244 19.52 -5.33 -14.86
C PRO A 244 19.14 -4.02 -14.18
N MET A 245 18.88 -4.08 -12.86
CA MET A 245 18.48 -2.90 -12.08
C MET A 245 19.53 -1.79 -12.06
N GLU A 246 20.80 -2.13 -12.15
CA GLU A 246 21.91 -1.18 -12.22
C GLU A 246 21.90 -0.28 -13.46
N TYR A 247 21.12 -0.64 -14.49
CA TYR A 247 20.95 0.17 -15.70
C TYR A 247 19.82 1.19 -15.56
N MET A 248 19.09 1.19 -14.44
CA MET A 248 17.98 2.11 -14.24
C MET A 248 18.22 3.06 -13.07
N THR A 249 18.18 4.36 -13.36
CA THR A 249 18.21 5.42 -12.35
C THR A 249 16.80 5.95 -12.14
N VAL A 250 16.43 6.25 -10.87
CA VAL A 250 15.14 6.87 -10.53
C VAL A 250 15.35 8.34 -10.24
N VAL A 251 14.53 9.18 -10.86
CA VAL A 251 14.38 10.60 -10.55
C VAL A 251 12.99 10.81 -9.97
N GLU A 252 12.93 11.25 -8.72
CA GLU A 252 11.68 11.43 -8.00
C GLU A 252 11.50 12.84 -7.46
N SER A 253 10.24 13.21 -7.25
CA SER A 253 9.85 14.39 -6.44
C SER A 253 10.40 15.75 -6.90
N ASP A 254 10.91 15.86 -8.10
CA ASP A 254 11.32 17.10 -8.73
C ASP A 254 10.21 17.59 -9.68
N THR A 255 9.42 18.56 -9.24
CA THR A 255 8.24 19.05 -9.97
C THR A 255 8.57 19.77 -11.27
N ASP A 256 9.83 20.07 -11.56
CA ASP A 256 10.24 20.69 -12.81
C ASP A 256 10.44 19.65 -13.93
N ILE A 257 10.69 18.37 -13.58
CA ILE A 257 11.06 17.34 -14.54
C ILE A 257 10.26 16.04 -14.46
N VAL A 258 9.62 15.75 -13.31
CA VAL A 258 8.81 14.52 -13.16
C VAL A 258 7.35 14.75 -13.58
N PRO A 259 6.66 13.70 -14.07
CA PRO A 259 5.24 13.81 -14.36
C PRO A 259 4.42 14.00 -13.06
N PHE A 260 3.17 14.44 -13.22
CA PHE A 260 2.28 14.65 -12.09
C PHE A 260 1.98 13.34 -11.36
N ASP A 261 2.04 13.40 -10.04
CA ASP A 261 1.58 12.36 -9.13
C ASP A 261 0.98 13.05 -7.89
N PRO A 262 -0.17 12.59 -7.35
CA PRO A 262 -0.77 13.19 -6.16
C PRO A 262 0.04 12.95 -4.87
N GLY A 263 1.07 12.11 -4.95
CA GLY A 263 1.92 11.69 -3.85
C GLY A 263 1.66 10.25 -3.41
N SER A 264 2.55 9.71 -2.60
CA SER A 264 2.43 8.37 -2.02
C SER A 264 1.29 8.33 -1.00
N TYR A 265 0.12 7.86 -1.40
CA TYR A 265 -1.16 8.14 -0.78
C TYR A 265 -2.07 6.90 -0.89
N ALA A 266 -3.08 6.78 -0.03
CA ALA A 266 -4.08 5.70 -0.02
C ALA A 266 -3.54 4.26 0.01
N SER A 267 -2.27 4.04 0.34
CA SER A 267 -1.59 2.72 0.26
C SER A 267 -1.59 2.11 -1.15
N SER A 268 -1.59 2.94 -2.19
CA SER A 268 -1.77 2.51 -3.59
C SER A 268 -0.53 2.62 -4.46
N THR A 269 0.56 3.22 -3.98
CA THR A 269 1.74 3.53 -4.79
C THR A 269 2.27 2.30 -5.56
N THR A 270 2.48 1.17 -4.88
CA THR A 270 2.96 -0.04 -5.54
C THR A 270 2.00 -0.53 -6.62
N TYR A 271 0.69 -0.43 -6.41
CA TYR A 271 -0.31 -0.88 -7.39
C TYR A 271 -0.50 0.14 -8.51
N VAL A 272 -0.81 1.39 -8.18
CA VAL A 272 -1.20 2.42 -9.18
C VAL A 272 0.03 2.95 -9.90
N THR A 273 1.05 3.44 -9.17
CA THR A 273 2.30 3.93 -9.78
C THR A 273 3.10 2.79 -10.40
N GLY A 274 3.08 1.59 -9.77
CA GLY A 274 3.69 0.39 -10.34
C GLY A 274 3.05 -0.04 -11.66
N THR A 275 1.73 0.07 -11.79
CA THR A 275 1.04 -0.18 -13.07
C THR A 275 1.44 0.85 -14.12
N ALA A 276 1.55 2.13 -13.76
CA ALA A 276 2.04 3.16 -14.68
C ALA A 276 3.49 2.89 -15.11
N ALA A 277 4.36 2.46 -14.19
CA ALA A 277 5.74 2.07 -14.51
C ALA A 277 5.79 0.87 -15.47
N LYS A 278 4.95 -0.15 -15.22
CA LYS A 278 4.79 -1.29 -16.12
C LYS A 278 4.38 -0.85 -17.53
N MET A 279 3.34 -0.03 -17.63
CA MET A 279 2.84 0.46 -18.94
C MET A 279 3.91 1.27 -19.69
N ALA A 280 4.62 2.16 -19.00
CA ALA A 280 5.72 2.94 -19.58
C ALA A 280 6.86 2.03 -20.06
N ALA A 281 7.20 0.99 -19.29
CA ALA A 281 8.22 0.03 -19.64
C ALA A 281 7.83 -0.82 -20.87
N GLU A 282 6.58 -1.27 -20.95
CA GLU A 282 6.03 -2.01 -22.10
C GLU A 282 6.08 -1.16 -23.38
N GLU A 283 5.67 0.09 -23.29
CA GLU A 283 5.70 1.03 -24.41
C GLU A 283 7.14 1.29 -24.86
N LEU A 284 8.05 1.57 -23.93
CA LEU A 284 9.46 1.83 -24.25
C LEU A 284 10.12 0.60 -24.88
N ARG A 285 9.91 -0.60 -24.28
CA ARG A 285 10.42 -1.87 -24.83
C ARG A 285 9.97 -2.08 -26.27
N THR A 286 8.71 -1.84 -26.55
CA THR A 286 8.15 -1.94 -27.93
C THR A 286 8.84 -0.98 -28.88
N LYS A 287 9.07 0.27 -28.48
CA LYS A 287 9.78 1.26 -29.28
C LYS A 287 11.24 0.86 -29.54
N ILE A 288 11.93 0.33 -28.54
CA ILE A 288 13.32 -0.16 -28.66
C ILE A 288 13.40 -1.30 -29.65
N ILE A 289 12.54 -2.31 -29.53
CA ILE A 289 12.50 -3.47 -30.45
C ILE A 289 12.23 -3.00 -31.88
N ALA A 290 11.30 -2.06 -32.07
CA ALA A 290 11.03 -1.51 -33.39
C ALA A 290 12.26 -0.78 -33.98
N LYS A 291 13.07 -0.12 -33.15
CA LYS A 291 14.32 0.51 -33.60
C LYS A 291 15.37 -0.50 -33.97
N PHE A 292 15.57 -1.57 -33.19
CA PHE A 292 16.46 -2.67 -33.58
C PHE A 292 16.02 -3.28 -34.92
N ALA A 293 14.72 -3.53 -35.12
CA ALA A 293 14.19 -4.05 -36.39
C ALA A 293 14.53 -3.16 -37.58
N GLN A 294 14.43 -1.82 -37.41
CA GLN A 294 14.84 -0.85 -38.43
C GLN A 294 16.36 -0.92 -38.72
N PHE A 295 17.19 -1.05 -37.69
CA PHE A 295 18.65 -1.16 -37.86
C PHE A 295 19.09 -2.48 -38.52
N PHE A 296 18.37 -3.56 -38.27
CA PHE A 296 18.65 -4.87 -38.82
C PHE A 296 17.97 -5.13 -40.16
N ASP A 297 17.17 -4.17 -40.67
CA ASP A 297 16.36 -4.31 -41.88
C ASP A 297 15.50 -5.60 -41.87
N THR A 298 14.76 -5.79 -40.78
CA THR A 298 13.92 -6.98 -40.55
C THR A 298 12.58 -6.61 -39.89
N ASP A 299 11.65 -7.56 -39.83
CA ASP A 299 10.38 -7.38 -39.12
C ASP A 299 10.58 -7.44 -37.61
N ILE A 300 9.71 -6.75 -36.85
CA ILE A 300 9.73 -6.67 -35.38
C ILE A 300 9.64 -8.07 -34.75
N GLU A 301 8.84 -8.95 -35.35
CA GLU A 301 8.64 -10.32 -34.89
C GLU A 301 9.92 -11.19 -34.96
N ASN A 302 10.92 -10.76 -35.71
CA ASN A 302 12.21 -11.43 -35.84
C ASN A 302 13.26 -10.97 -34.82
N ILE A 303 12.90 -10.06 -33.89
CA ILE A 303 13.81 -9.55 -32.88
C ILE A 303 13.53 -10.23 -31.54
N ASP A 304 14.56 -10.81 -30.96
CA ASP A 304 14.64 -11.17 -29.54
C ASP A 304 15.46 -10.11 -28.81
N PHE A 305 14.89 -9.52 -27.76
CA PHE A 305 15.52 -8.49 -26.93
C PHE A 305 15.43 -8.87 -25.47
N ASP A 306 16.56 -9.02 -24.80
CA ASP A 306 16.65 -9.41 -23.38
C ASP A 306 16.70 -8.21 -22.41
N GLY A 307 16.61 -6.98 -22.94
CA GLY A 307 16.71 -5.72 -22.17
C GLY A 307 18.06 -5.03 -22.31
N VAL A 308 19.07 -5.73 -22.83
CA VAL A 308 20.43 -5.23 -23.07
C VAL A 308 20.84 -5.49 -24.51
N VAL A 309 20.65 -6.71 -25.00
CA VAL A 309 21.07 -7.14 -26.33
C VAL A 309 19.85 -7.54 -27.16
N ALA A 310 19.80 -7.07 -28.37
CA ALA A 310 18.87 -7.54 -29.38
C ALA A 310 19.57 -8.45 -30.39
N THR A 311 18.91 -9.55 -30.74
CA THR A 311 19.40 -10.53 -31.71
C THR A 311 18.28 -10.91 -32.67
N THR A 312 18.60 -11.05 -33.97
CA THR A 312 17.62 -11.63 -34.89
C THR A 312 17.41 -13.11 -34.57
N LYS A 313 16.18 -13.62 -34.75
CA LYS A 313 15.83 -15.02 -34.41
C LYS A 313 16.68 -16.07 -35.17
N ASP A 314 17.21 -15.71 -36.34
CA ASP A 314 18.13 -16.53 -37.10
C ASP A 314 19.58 -16.41 -36.62
N GLY A 315 19.85 -15.53 -35.64
CA GLY A 315 21.17 -15.28 -35.07
C GLY A 315 22.15 -14.55 -36.00
N SER A 316 21.70 -14.05 -37.16
CA SER A 316 22.57 -13.41 -38.13
C SER A 316 23.08 -12.04 -37.72
N GLN A 317 22.33 -11.32 -36.89
CA GLN A 317 22.66 -9.98 -36.40
C GLN A 317 22.41 -9.86 -34.91
N THR A 318 23.31 -9.15 -34.24
CA THR A 318 23.16 -8.82 -32.81
C THR A 318 23.68 -7.42 -32.53
N MET A 319 23.08 -6.72 -31.59
CA MET A 319 23.50 -5.38 -31.17
C MET A 319 23.13 -5.14 -29.70
N ASP A 320 24.09 -4.56 -28.99
CA ASP A 320 23.86 -4.07 -27.62
C ASP A 320 23.12 -2.73 -27.60
N ILE A 321 22.27 -2.50 -26.59
CA ILE A 321 21.51 -1.25 -26.41
C ILE A 321 22.44 -0.04 -26.32
N HIS A 322 23.62 -0.17 -25.71
CA HIS A 322 24.62 0.90 -25.65
C HIS A 322 25.22 1.27 -27.01
N GLN A 323 25.12 0.38 -27.99
CA GLN A 323 25.51 0.66 -29.39
C GLN A 323 24.37 1.29 -30.18
N LEU A 324 23.11 0.98 -29.83
CA LEU A 324 21.91 1.54 -30.47
C LEU A 324 21.62 2.94 -29.97
N ALA A 325 21.63 3.16 -28.66
CA ALA A 325 21.17 4.40 -28.02
C ALA A 325 21.82 5.67 -28.57
N PRO A 326 23.16 5.76 -28.77
CA PRO A 326 23.77 6.96 -29.38
C PRO A 326 23.27 7.24 -30.81
N LYS A 327 22.88 6.20 -31.55
CA LYS A 327 22.38 6.33 -32.93
C LYS A 327 20.95 6.83 -32.98
N LEU A 328 20.15 6.62 -31.92
CA LEU A 328 18.75 7.09 -31.84
C LEU A 328 18.68 8.61 -31.73
N LEU A 329 19.63 9.26 -31.05
CA LEU A 329 19.66 10.71 -30.86
C LEU A 329 20.00 11.47 -32.16
N VAL A 330 20.70 10.87 -33.07
CA VAL A 330 21.07 11.47 -34.35
C VAL A 330 19.89 11.48 -35.34
N GLY A 331 18.90 10.61 -35.14
CA GLY A 331 17.73 10.45 -36.03
C GLY A 331 16.44 11.12 -35.58
N VAL A 332 16.38 11.68 -34.37
CA VAL A 332 15.13 12.25 -33.80
C VAL A 332 15.00 13.77 -34.01
N ASN A 333 16.06 14.43 -34.48
CA ASN A 333 16.06 15.86 -34.83
C ASN A 333 15.93 16.12 -36.33
N ALA A 334 15.38 15.21 -37.10
CA ALA A 334 15.07 15.43 -38.52
C ALA A 334 13.56 15.49 -38.74
#